data_5b03a7c95199028712fa9da81e23bad7
#
_entry.id   5b03a7c95199028712fa9da81e23bad7
#
_cell.length_a   1.000
_cell.length_b   1.000
_cell.length_c   1.000
_cell.angle_alpha   90.00
_cell.angle_beta   90.00
_cell.angle_gamma   90.00
#
_symmetry.space_group_name_H-M   'P 1'
#
loop_
_entity.id
_entity.type
_entity.pdbx_description
1 polymer ?
#
loop_
_entity_poly.entity_id
_entity_poly.type
_entity_poly.pdbx_seq_one_letter_code
_entity_poly.pdbx_strand_id
1 'polypeptide(L)'
;MTSKKTGLYPYTLQPIALDMTDAEFKAAQLALFEKGSSAYSLKALKPKEWIVLGVIVALAIAGLVFIDGYSTIMFWLMLVGVVIYLLLRTLGLKWYVKREFDKQINEMNVPDEMYKLKLGVQNHGLIMAIPAKQDTLNAPQLRGMTMRAAPMQQGVIPWGAVDSWDETDNFIFVMFEVQGQKGSQIIPKRLQSKGLPINTIIKHLTEVKAKGLQTSTFTP
;
A
#
# COMPACT_ATOMS: atom_id res chain seq x y z
N MET A 1 4.85 12.82 -35.86
CA MET A 1 5.83 13.48 -34.98
C MET A 1 5.07 14.24 -33.89
N THR A 2 4.82 13.58 -32.77
CA THR A 2 4.14 14.18 -31.62
C THR A 2 5.18 14.90 -30.77
N SER A 3 5.14 16.23 -30.82
CA SER A 3 5.95 17.11 -29.98
C SER A 3 5.76 16.75 -28.50
N LYS A 4 6.78 16.19 -27.88
CA LYS A 4 6.91 16.12 -26.43
C LYS A 4 6.89 17.57 -25.91
N LYS A 5 5.77 18.02 -25.39
CA LYS A 5 5.73 19.20 -24.52
C LYS A 5 6.52 18.84 -23.27
N THR A 6 7.80 19.13 -23.28
CA THR A 6 8.63 19.22 -22.07
C THR A 6 8.00 20.33 -21.24
N GLY A 7 7.25 19.96 -20.19
CA GLY A 7 6.66 20.91 -19.29
C GLY A 7 7.78 21.78 -18.72
N LEU A 8 7.60 23.09 -18.89
CA LEU A 8 8.53 24.13 -18.43
C LEU A 8 8.76 24.09 -16.91
N TYR A 9 7.86 23.44 -16.17
CA TYR A 9 7.87 23.31 -14.71
C TYR A 9 7.69 21.86 -14.30
N PRO A 10 8.61 21.27 -13.56
CA PRO A 10 8.49 19.91 -13.01
C PRO A 10 7.49 19.82 -11.83
N TYR A 11 6.81 20.91 -11.50
CA TYR A 11 5.89 21.04 -10.38
C TYR A 11 4.52 21.49 -10.85
N THR A 12 3.47 21.24 -10.03
CA THR A 12 2.12 21.69 -10.34
C THR A 12 1.90 23.13 -9.85
N LEU A 13 1.36 23.98 -10.73
CA LEU A 13 0.96 25.35 -10.36
C LEU A 13 -0.32 25.35 -9.50
N GLN A 14 -1.23 24.41 -9.79
CA GLN A 14 -2.49 24.25 -9.05
C GLN A 14 -2.73 22.78 -8.75
N PRO A 15 -3.31 22.45 -7.58
CA PRO A 15 -3.67 21.07 -7.25
C PRO A 15 -4.72 20.52 -8.23
N ILE A 16 -4.50 19.30 -8.69
CA ILE A 16 -5.32 18.57 -9.67
C ILE A 16 -6.31 17.69 -8.93
N ALA A 17 -7.57 17.68 -9.34
CA ALA A 17 -8.59 16.83 -8.72
C ALA A 17 -8.23 15.34 -8.88
N LEU A 18 -8.32 14.62 -7.78
CA LEU A 18 -8.04 13.18 -7.73
C LEU A 18 -9.14 12.40 -8.47
N ASP A 19 -10.41 12.81 -8.30
CA ASP A 19 -11.61 12.22 -8.93
C ASP A 19 -11.54 10.67 -8.90
N MET A 20 -11.26 10.11 -7.73
CA MET A 20 -11.14 8.66 -7.55
C MET A 20 -12.53 8.02 -7.55
N THR A 21 -12.74 7.03 -8.42
CA THR A 21 -13.98 6.24 -8.43
C THR A 21 -13.89 5.07 -7.45
N ASP A 22 -15.07 4.53 -7.02
CA ASP A 22 -15.12 3.35 -6.16
C ASP A 22 -14.37 2.16 -6.76
N ALA A 23 -14.53 1.95 -8.07
CA ALA A 23 -13.84 0.88 -8.78
C ALA A 23 -12.32 1.06 -8.74
N GLU A 24 -11.83 2.29 -8.91
CA GLU A 24 -10.41 2.60 -8.88
C GLU A 24 -9.84 2.47 -7.45
N PHE A 25 -10.60 2.90 -6.45
CA PHE A 25 -10.21 2.73 -5.05
C PHE A 25 -10.08 1.25 -4.67
N LYS A 26 -11.09 0.44 -5.05
CA LYS A 26 -11.06 -1.01 -4.85
C LYS A 26 -9.89 -1.66 -5.57
N ALA A 27 -9.60 -1.25 -6.81
CA ALA A 27 -8.46 -1.73 -7.58
C ALA A 27 -7.12 -1.37 -6.91
N ALA A 28 -7.00 -0.16 -6.34
CA ALA A 28 -5.82 0.26 -5.61
C ALA A 28 -5.62 -0.57 -4.33
N GLN A 29 -6.68 -0.80 -3.56
CA GLN A 29 -6.63 -1.63 -2.36
C GLN A 29 -6.25 -3.08 -2.71
N LEU A 30 -6.81 -3.63 -3.79
CA LEU A 30 -6.46 -4.97 -4.26
C LEU A 30 -4.98 -5.06 -4.68
N ALA A 31 -4.48 -4.09 -5.42
CA ALA A 31 -3.07 -4.04 -5.83
C ALA A 31 -2.12 -3.97 -4.61
N LEU A 32 -2.48 -3.19 -3.58
CA LEU A 32 -1.74 -3.13 -2.33
C LEU A 32 -1.76 -4.48 -1.60
N PHE A 33 -2.93 -5.12 -1.53
CA PHE A 33 -3.09 -6.45 -0.94
C PHE A 33 -2.27 -7.51 -1.67
N GLU A 34 -2.33 -7.55 -3.00
CA GLU A 34 -1.57 -8.52 -3.82
C GLU A 34 -0.07 -8.41 -3.56
N LYS A 35 0.44 -7.20 -3.44
CA LYS A 35 1.84 -6.95 -3.15
C LYS A 35 2.19 -7.37 -1.71
N GLY A 36 1.35 -7.06 -0.73
CA GLY A 36 1.49 -7.53 0.65
C GLY A 36 1.35 -9.04 0.78
N SER A 37 0.60 -9.69 -0.11
CA SER A 37 0.37 -11.14 -0.09
C SER A 37 1.63 -11.98 -0.37
N SER A 38 2.71 -11.37 -0.85
CA SER A 38 4.03 -12.01 -0.98
C SER A 38 4.54 -12.53 0.38
N ALA A 39 4.09 -11.95 1.49
CA ALA A 39 4.39 -12.41 2.85
C ALA A 39 3.85 -13.83 3.16
N TYR A 40 2.88 -14.33 2.39
CA TYR A 40 2.34 -15.69 2.53
C TYR A 40 3.02 -16.70 1.60
N SER A 41 4.08 -16.31 0.90
CA SER A 41 4.84 -17.24 0.03
C SER A 41 5.81 -18.12 0.82
N LEU A 42 6.23 -19.23 0.22
CA LEU A 42 7.28 -20.11 0.80
C LEU A 42 8.57 -19.36 1.11
N LYS A 43 8.88 -18.29 0.34
CA LYS A 43 10.07 -17.46 0.56
C LYS A 43 9.99 -16.59 1.83
N ALA A 44 8.78 -16.38 2.35
CA ALA A 44 8.55 -15.60 3.58
C ALA A 44 8.65 -16.45 4.86
N LEU A 45 8.86 -17.77 4.74
CA LEU A 45 9.12 -18.64 5.89
C LEU A 45 10.42 -18.20 6.57
N LYS A 46 10.35 -18.03 7.88
CA LYS A 46 11.52 -17.66 8.68
C LYS A 46 12.56 -18.80 8.65
N PRO A 47 13.86 -18.51 8.69
CA PRO A 47 14.91 -19.55 8.73
C PRO A 47 14.70 -20.58 9.84
N LYS A 48 14.17 -20.17 11.00
CA LYS A 48 13.83 -21.06 12.11
C LYS A 48 12.76 -22.09 11.74
N GLU A 49 11.75 -21.69 10.98
CA GLU A 49 10.67 -22.61 10.52
C GLU A 49 11.23 -23.64 9.55
N TRP A 50 12.15 -23.25 8.65
CA TRP A 50 12.85 -24.17 7.75
C TRP A 50 13.71 -25.21 8.50
N ILE A 51 14.41 -24.78 9.56
CA ILE A 51 15.22 -25.69 10.38
C ILE A 51 14.31 -26.72 11.06
N VAL A 52 13.22 -26.28 11.68
CA VAL A 52 12.27 -27.20 12.35
C VAL A 52 11.67 -28.18 11.35
N LEU A 53 11.20 -27.72 10.20
CA LEU A 53 10.66 -28.60 9.15
C LEU A 53 11.73 -29.60 8.65
N GLY A 54 12.95 -29.13 8.44
CA GLY A 54 14.07 -29.97 8.01
C GLY A 54 14.39 -31.06 9.02
N VAL A 55 14.40 -30.74 10.32
CA VAL A 55 14.61 -31.72 11.40
C VAL A 55 13.48 -32.75 11.42
N ILE A 56 12.21 -32.32 11.32
CA ILE A 56 11.07 -33.27 11.30
C ILE A 56 11.16 -34.21 10.09
N VAL A 57 11.47 -33.70 8.91
CA VAL A 57 11.64 -34.52 7.70
C VAL A 57 12.81 -35.49 7.84
N ALA A 58 13.95 -35.03 8.36
CA ALA A 58 15.12 -35.89 8.58
C ALA A 58 14.83 -37.02 9.57
N LEU A 59 14.15 -36.74 10.67
CA LEU A 59 13.72 -37.73 11.65
C LEU A 59 12.72 -38.74 11.04
N ALA A 60 11.78 -38.26 10.25
CA ALA A 60 10.81 -39.13 9.59
C ALA A 60 11.48 -40.06 8.58
N ILE A 61 12.41 -39.55 7.78
CA ILE A 61 13.19 -40.41 6.83
C ILE A 61 14.06 -41.37 7.56
N ALA A 62 14.79 -40.96 8.61
CA ALA A 62 15.61 -41.86 9.41
C ALA A 62 14.76 -42.98 10.04
N GLY A 63 13.58 -42.65 10.59
CA GLY A 63 12.66 -43.62 11.13
C GLY A 63 12.15 -44.64 10.09
N LEU A 64 11.87 -44.19 8.87
CA LEU A 64 11.47 -45.07 7.76
C LEU A 64 12.59 -46.00 7.30
N VAL A 65 13.87 -45.60 7.43
CA VAL A 65 15.03 -46.41 7.00
C VAL A 65 15.46 -47.40 8.07
N PHE A 66 15.39 -47.01 9.34
CA PHE A 66 15.95 -47.82 10.45
C PHE A 66 14.92 -48.64 11.22
N ILE A 67 13.61 -48.38 11.03
CA ILE A 67 12.56 -49.05 11.79
C ILE A 67 11.61 -49.77 10.84
N ASP A 68 11.56 -51.10 10.96
CA ASP A 68 10.63 -51.94 10.21
C ASP A 68 9.36 -52.24 11.02
N GLY A 69 8.22 -52.39 10.32
CA GLY A 69 6.96 -52.83 10.92
C GLY A 69 5.91 -51.71 11.07
N TYR A 70 4.89 -51.92 11.94
CA TYR A 70 3.75 -51.03 12.10
C TYR A 70 4.11 -49.62 12.57
N SER A 71 5.27 -49.44 13.19
CA SER A 71 5.74 -48.10 13.60
C SER A 71 6.05 -47.16 12.44
N THR A 72 6.20 -47.68 11.21
CA THR A 72 6.46 -46.85 10.00
C THR A 72 5.30 -45.91 9.66
N ILE A 73 4.06 -46.26 10.04
CA ILE A 73 2.88 -45.40 9.82
C ILE A 73 3.05 -44.02 10.46
N MET A 74 3.66 -43.96 11.65
CA MET A 74 3.89 -42.71 12.37
C MET A 74 4.81 -41.77 11.60
N PHE A 75 5.85 -42.28 10.96
CA PHE A 75 6.77 -41.47 10.15
C PHE A 75 6.13 -40.98 8.85
N TRP A 76 5.28 -41.81 8.23
CA TRP A 76 4.46 -41.35 7.10
C TRP A 76 3.50 -40.24 7.49
N LEU A 77 2.84 -40.35 8.65
CA LEU A 77 1.98 -39.27 9.16
C LEU A 77 2.75 -37.98 9.42
N MET A 78 4.00 -38.07 9.91
CA MET A 78 4.85 -36.87 10.05
C MET A 78 5.13 -36.20 8.72
N LEU A 79 5.49 -36.97 7.67
CA LEU A 79 5.70 -36.39 6.33
C LEU A 79 4.43 -35.75 5.75
N VAL A 80 3.30 -36.46 5.87
CA VAL A 80 1.99 -35.90 5.44
C VAL A 80 1.67 -34.63 6.23
N GLY A 81 1.92 -34.61 7.53
CA GLY A 81 1.73 -33.43 8.38
C GLY A 81 2.56 -32.23 7.92
N VAL A 82 3.82 -32.45 7.53
CA VAL A 82 4.67 -31.38 6.97
C VAL A 82 4.07 -30.83 5.67
N VAL A 83 3.61 -31.70 4.76
CA VAL A 83 3.00 -31.29 3.50
C VAL A 83 1.71 -30.50 3.75
N ILE A 84 0.84 -31.00 4.63
CA ILE A 84 -0.40 -30.31 5.01
C ILE A 84 -0.09 -28.93 5.63
N TYR A 85 0.89 -28.86 6.53
CA TYR A 85 1.31 -27.59 7.13
C TYR A 85 1.76 -26.59 6.08
N LEU A 86 2.60 -26.99 5.11
CA LEU A 86 3.07 -26.12 4.04
C LEU A 86 1.92 -25.68 3.13
N LEU A 87 0.98 -26.57 2.80
CA LEU A 87 -0.20 -26.22 2.00
C LEU A 87 -1.11 -25.24 2.74
N LEU A 88 -1.39 -25.46 4.01
CA LEU A 88 -2.21 -24.55 4.81
C LEU A 88 -1.52 -23.19 4.99
N ARG A 89 -0.23 -23.18 5.23
CA ARG A 89 0.56 -21.96 5.45
C ARG A 89 0.65 -21.09 4.20
N THR A 90 0.77 -21.70 3.01
CA THR A 90 0.97 -20.95 1.76
C THR A 90 -0.33 -20.71 1.00
N LEU A 91 -1.11 -21.76 0.76
CA LEU A 91 -2.34 -21.67 -0.02
C LEU A 91 -3.55 -21.35 0.85
N GLY A 92 -3.66 -22.02 2.00
CA GLY A 92 -4.81 -21.86 2.90
C GLY A 92 -4.93 -20.47 3.47
N LEU A 93 -3.84 -19.93 4.03
CA LEU A 93 -3.82 -18.56 4.57
C LEU A 93 -4.03 -17.53 3.47
N LYS A 94 -3.37 -17.68 2.32
CA LYS A 94 -3.55 -16.76 1.20
C LYS A 94 -4.99 -16.75 0.70
N TRP A 95 -5.61 -17.92 0.58
CA TRP A 95 -7.01 -18.04 0.15
C TRP A 95 -7.98 -17.45 1.19
N TYR A 96 -7.77 -17.77 2.47
CA TYR A 96 -8.62 -17.26 3.56
C TYR A 96 -8.56 -15.73 3.66
N VAL A 97 -7.34 -15.17 3.69
CA VAL A 97 -7.14 -13.72 3.79
C VAL A 97 -7.68 -13.01 2.55
N LYS A 98 -7.48 -13.57 1.35
CA LYS A 98 -8.06 -13.02 0.12
C LYS A 98 -9.59 -13.02 0.17
N ARG A 99 -10.21 -14.10 0.59
CA ARG A 99 -11.67 -14.19 0.71
C ARG A 99 -12.24 -13.15 1.68
N GLU A 100 -11.58 -12.96 2.82
CA GLU A 100 -12.01 -11.98 3.81
C GLU A 100 -11.82 -10.54 3.31
N PHE A 101 -10.71 -10.30 2.65
CA PHE A 101 -10.41 -9.02 2.01
C PHE A 101 -11.41 -8.68 0.89
N ASP A 102 -11.76 -9.65 0.03
CA ASP A 102 -12.76 -9.46 -1.04
C ASP A 102 -14.13 -9.09 -0.46
N LYS A 103 -14.53 -9.65 0.69
CA LYS A 103 -15.75 -9.24 1.37
C LYS A 103 -15.68 -7.80 1.85
N GLN A 104 -14.61 -7.45 2.56
CA GLN A 104 -14.43 -6.10 3.09
C GLN A 104 -14.37 -5.05 1.98
N ILE A 105 -13.67 -5.32 0.88
CA ILE A 105 -13.60 -4.41 -0.28
C ILE A 105 -14.97 -4.17 -0.91
N ASN A 106 -15.82 -5.20 -0.99
CA ASN A 106 -17.15 -5.03 -1.58
C ASN A 106 -18.04 -4.07 -0.77
N GLU A 107 -17.83 -4.02 0.54
CA GLU A 107 -18.54 -3.14 1.47
C GLU A 107 -17.88 -1.75 1.61
N MET A 108 -16.62 -1.61 1.18
CA MET A 108 -15.92 -0.33 1.24
C MET A 108 -16.41 0.64 0.17
N ASN A 109 -16.79 1.82 0.60
CA ASN A 109 -17.02 2.98 -0.25
C ASN A 109 -15.82 3.93 -0.15
N VAL A 110 -15.56 4.67 -1.22
CA VAL A 110 -14.55 5.74 -1.17
C VAL A 110 -14.97 6.77 -0.11
N PRO A 111 -14.09 7.16 0.81
CA PRO A 111 -14.38 8.25 1.74
C PRO A 111 -14.75 9.54 0.98
N ASP A 112 -15.78 10.24 1.43
CA ASP A 112 -16.26 11.48 0.79
C ASP A 112 -15.16 12.53 0.62
N GLU A 113 -14.18 12.52 1.50
CA GLU A 113 -13.02 13.41 1.45
C GLU A 113 -12.13 13.12 0.23
N MET A 114 -12.02 11.86 -0.21
CA MET A 114 -11.21 11.47 -1.37
C MET A 114 -11.82 11.92 -2.71
N TYR A 115 -13.15 12.01 -2.81
CA TYR A 115 -13.77 12.54 -4.03
C TYR A 115 -13.43 13.99 -4.30
N LYS A 116 -13.24 14.78 -3.24
CA LYS A 116 -12.98 16.22 -3.31
C LYS A 116 -11.50 16.56 -3.17
N LEU A 117 -10.66 15.55 -2.94
CA LEU A 117 -9.23 15.75 -2.76
C LEU A 117 -8.58 16.22 -4.05
N LYS A 118 -7.73 17.22 -3.94
CA LYS A 118 -6.84 17.65 -5.02
C LYS A 118 -5.41 17.44 -4.62
N LEU A 119 -4.61 16.97 -5.56
CA LEU A 119 -3.18 16.68 -5.36
C LEU A 119 -2.32 17.65 -6.18
N GLY A 120 -1.24 18.08 -5.59
CA GLY A 120 -0.23 18.88 -6.25
C GLY A 120 1.17 18.47 -5.81
N VAL A 121 2.16 18.81 -6.62
CA VAL A 121 3.57 18.48 -6.37
C VAL A 121 4.37 19.75 -6.31
N GLN A 122 5.14 19.94 -5.25
CA GLN A 122 6.07 21.03 -5.08
C GLN A 122 7.43 20.54 -4.64
N ASN A 123 8.44 21.41 -4.68
CA ASN A 123 9.81 21.06 -4.31
C ASN A 123 9.94 20.53 -2.88
N HIS A 124 9.13 21.04 -1.95
CA HIS A 124 9.19 20.69 -0.54
C HIS A 124 8.25 19.56 -0.13
N GLY A 125 7.31 19.14 -1.00
CA GLY A 125 6.39 18.06 -0.65
C GLY A 125 5.22 17.87 -1.62
N LEU A 126 4.37 16.93 -1.25
CA LEU A 126 3.09 16.65 -1.89
C LEU A 126 2.01 17.54 -1.25
N ILE A 127 1.30 18.31 -2.05
CA ILE A 127 0.18 19.13 -1.58
C ILE A 127 -1.10 18.33 -1.67
N MET A 128 -1.86 18.34 -0.60
CA MET A 128 -3.24 17.87 -0.54
C MET A 128 -4.14 19.06 -0.26
N ALA A 129 -5.14 19.25 -1.08
CA ALA A 129 -6.14 20.30 -0.89
C ALA A 129 -7.53 19.69 -0.83
N ILE A 130 -8.24 19.95 0.25
CA ILE A 130 -9.60 19.48 0.52
C ILE A 130 -10.48 20.71 0.74
N PRO A 131 -11.73 20.75 0.24
CA PRO A 131 -12.66 21.79 0.60
C PRO A 131 -12.83 21.84 2.13
N ALA A 132 -12.76 23.03 2.71
CA ALA A 132 -12.96 23.18 4.15
C ALA A 132 -14.34 22.67 4.57
N LYS A 133 -14.41 21.97 5.69
CA LYS A 133 -15.70 21.51 6.25
C LYS A 133 -16.58 22.73 6.58
N GLN A 134 -17.90 22.58 6.41
CA GLN A 134 -18.85 23.65 6.69
C GLN A 134 -18.76 24.22 8.12
N ASP A 135 -18.31 23.41 9.07
CA ASP A 135 -18.12 23.84 10.47
C ASP A 135 -17.04 24.94 10.61
N THR A 136 -16.02 24.91 9.77
CA THR A 136 -14.97 25.96 9.73
C THR A 136 -15.48 27.26 9.06
N LEU A 137 -16.51 27.16 8.20
CA LEU A 137 -17.14 28.31 7.54
C LEU A 137 -18.08 29.09 8.47
N ASN A 138 -18.57 28.46 9.53
CA ASN A 138 -19.44 29.07 10.54
C ASN A 138 -18.66 29.83 11.62
N ALA A 139 -17.34 29.92 11.52
CA ALA A 139 -16.53 30.68 12.46
C ALA A 139 -17.02 32.15 12.50
N PRO A 140 -17.17 32.74 13.71
CA PRO A 140 -17.71 34.10 13.88
C PRO A 140 -16.98 35.17 13.06
N GLN A 141 -15.71 34.93 12.77
CA GLN A 141 -14.83 35.83 11.99
C GLN A 141 -15.15 35.86 10.51
N LEU A 142 -15.91 34.89 9.98
CA LEU A 142 -16.28 34.77 8.56
C LEU A 142 -17.75 35.16 8.28
N ARG A 143 -18.51 35.49 9.34
CA ARG A 143 -19.90 35.94 9.19
C ARG A 143 -19.95 37.25 8.41
N GLY A 144 -20.59 37.23 7.25
CA GLY A 144 -20.79 38.41 6.39
C GLY A 144 -19.86 38.46 5.17
N MET A 145 -18.92 37.54 5.00
CA MET A 145 -18.15 37.46 3.77
C MET A 145 -18.85 36.55 2.75
N THR A 146 -19.20 37.11 1.61
CA THR A 146 -19.66 36.36 0.43
C THR A 146 -18.47 35.73 -0.24
N MET A 147 -18.22 34.42 0.07
CA MET A 147 -17.15 33.68 -0.58
C MET A 147 -17.63 33.18 -1.96
N ARG A 148 -16.92 33.57 -3.02
CA ARG A 148 -17.16 33.08 -4.38
C ARG A 148 -16.84 31.58 -4.58
N ALA A 149 -16.05 30.99 -3.70
CA ALA A 149 -15.71 29.55 -3.69
C ALA A 149 -15.50 29.09 -2.24
N ALA A 150 -15.79 27.82 -1.95
CA ALA A 150 -15.47 27.22 -0.67
C ALA A 150 -13.96 27.33 -0.42
N PRO A 151 -13.51 27.80 0.75
CA PRO A 151 -12.10 27.85 1.08
C PRO A 151 -11.52 26.43 1.02
N MET A 152 -10.32 26.31 0.46
CA MET A 152 -9.59 25.05 0.38
C MET A 152 -8.62 24.97 1.55
N GLN A 153 -8.76 23.93 2.36
CA GLN A 153 -7.75 23.59 3.36
C GLN A 153 -6.61 22.85 2.66
N GLN A 154 -5.42 23.42 2.69
CA GLN A 154 -4.24 22.82 2.08
C GLN A 154 -3.34 22.25 3.17
N GLY A 155 -3.00 20.98 3.02
CA GLY A 155 -1.95 20.31 3.79
C GLY A 155 -0.78 20.00 2.88
N VAL A 156 0.42 20.08 3.42
CA VAL A 156 1.64 19.67 2.72
C VAL A 156 2.23 18.47 3.44
N ILE A 157 2.48 17.39 2.69
CA ILE A 157 3.27 16.26 3.15
C ILE A 157 4.71 16.53 2.71
N PRO A 158 5.62 16.93 3.62
CA PRO A 158 7.02 17.11 3.26
C PRO A 158 7.63 15.79 2.78
N TRP A 159 8.51 15.85 1.79
CA TRP A 159 9.20 14.63 1.33
C TRP A 159 9.94 13.90 2.45
N GLY A 160 10.48 14.64 3.42
CA GLY A 160 11.15 14.08 4.60
C GLY A 160 10.23 13.40 5.60
N ALA A 161 8.91 13.57 5.49
CA ALA A 161 7.92 12.92 6.35
C ALA A 161 7.40 11.59 5.76
N VAL A 162 7.90 11.21 4.57
CA VAL A 162 7.53 9.94 3.94
C VAL A 162 8.33 8.81 4.57
N ASP A 163 7.63 7.89 5.24
CA ASP A 163 8.21 6.69 5.84
C ASP A 163 8.54 5.62 4.81
N SER A 164 7.57 5.35 3.95
CA SER A 164 7.71 4.34 2.91
C SER A 164 6.83 4.67 1.72
N TRP A 165 7.20 4.14 0.58
CA TRP A 165 6.40 4.25 -0.62
C TRP A 165 6.52 2.99 -1.47
N ASP A 166 5.50 2.77 -2.28
CA ASP A 166 5.43 1.62 -3.15
C ASP A 166 4.82 1.97 -4.49
N GLU A 167 5.22 1.28 -5.53
CA GLU A 167 4.79 1.52 -6.90
C GLU A 167 4.22 0.25 -7.51
N THR A 168 3.06 0.40 -8.15
CA THR A 168 2.42 -0.61 -9.01
C THR A 168 2.27 -0.04 -10.41
N ASP A 169 1.74 -0.85 -11.33
CA ASP A 169 1.54 -0.40 -12.72
C ASP A 169 0.64 0.85 -12.79
N ASN A 170 -0.39 0.93 -11.96
CA ASN A 170 -1.41 1.97 -12.02
C ASN A 170 -1.38 2.98 -10.88
N PHE A 171 -0.70 2.67 -9.76
CA PHE A 171 -0.76 3.46 -8.54
C PHE A 171 0.62 3.66 -7.92
N ILE A 172 0.76 4.77 -7.19
CA ILE A 172 1.84 5.01 -6.23
C ILE A 172 1.18 5.13 -4.86
N PHE A 173 1.69 4.36 -3.90
CA PHE A 173 1.26 4.39 -2.51
C PHE A 173 2.34 5.11 -1.70
N VAL A 174 1.95 6.14 -0.98
CA VAL A 174 2.86 6.91 -0.13
C VAL A 174 2.37 6.83 1.30
N MET A 175 3.23 6.38 2.19
CA MET A 175 2.99 6.37 3.62
C MET A 175 3.84 7.42 4.28
N PHE A 176 3.25 8.17 5.19
CA PHE A 176 3.90 9.30 5.79
C PHE A 176 3.49 9.45 7.26
N GLU A 177 4.36 10.09 8.02
CA GLU A 177 4.08 10.48 9.40
C GLU A 177 4.27 11.99 9.55
N VAL A 178 3.19 12.70 9.85
CA VAL A 178 3.19 14.15 10.05
C VAL A 178 2.65 14.44 11.45
N GLN A 179 3.41 15.11 12.27
CA GLN A 179 3.04 15.48 13.65
C GLN A 179 2.62 14.27 14.51
N GLY A 180 3.27 13.12 14.34
CA GLY A 180 2.94 11.88 15.06
C GLY A 180 1.70 11.15 14.53
N GLN A 181 1.07 11.65 13.48
CA GLN A 181 -0.06 10.99 12.82
C GLN A 181 0.41 10.28 11.56
N LYS A 182 0.12 8.97 11.48
CA LYS A 182 0.40 8.16 10.30
C LYS A 182 -0.74 8.29 9.31
N GLY A 183 -0.37 8.50 8.06
CA GLY A 183 -1.31 8.59 6.96
C GLY A 183 -0.81 7.83 5.73
N SER A 184 -1.73 7.57 4.82
CA SER A 184 -1.42 6.99 3.51
C SER A 184 -2.13 7.76 2.41
N GLN A 185 -1.46 7.91 1.28
CA GLN A 185 -2.01 8.54 0.09
C GLN A 185 -1.84 7.64 -1.12
N ILE A 186 -2.93 7.44 -1.84
CA ILE A 186 -2.96 6.71 -3.12
C ILE A 186 -2.91 7.74 -4.24
N ILE A 187 -1.97 7.59 -5.16
CA ILE A 187 -1.77 8.48 -6.30
C ILE A 187 -1.95 7.66 -7.58
N PRO A 188 -3.07 7.79 -8.29
CA PRO A 188 -3.26 7.13 -9.58
C PRO A 188 -2.34 7.70 -10.65
N LYS A 189 -1.62 6.84 -11.35
CA LYS A 189 -0.71 7.26 -12.45
C LYS A 189 -1.43 7.90 -13.62
N ARG A 190 -2.74 7.66 -13.80
CA ARG A 190 -3.56 8.33 -14.81
C ARG A 190 -3.57 9.86 -14.66
N LEU A 191 -3.28 10.39 -13.48
CA LEU A 191 -3.21 11.83 -13.26
C LEU A 191 -2.05 12.47 -14.02
N GLN A 192 -1.12 11.70 -14.55
CA GLN A 192 -0.08 12.21 -15.45
C GLN A 192 -0.69 12.85 -16.71
N SER A 193 -1.77 12.28 -17.25
CA SER A 193 -2.49 12.85 -18.40
C SER A 193 -3.20 14.17 -18.06
N LYS A 194 -3.56 14.39 -16.79
CA LYS A 194 -4.14 15.63 -16.27
C LYS A 194 -3.08 16.68 -15.87
N GLY A 195 -1.79 16.36 -16.04
CA GLY A 195 -0.67 17.27 -15.77
C GLY A 195 0.01 17.08 -14.41
N LEU A 196 -0.30 16.03 -13.66
CA LEU A 196 0.44 15.69 -12.43
C LEU A 196 1.82 15.11 -12.83
N PRO A 197 2.95 15.70 -12.37
CA PRO A 197 4.28 15.23 -12.76
C PRO A 197 4.68 13.97 -11.97
N ILE A 198 4.16 12.81 -12.38
CA ILE A 198 4.41 11.51 -11.72
C ILE A 198 5.90 11.20 -11.63
N ASN A 199 6.66 11.46 -12.69
CA ASN A 199 8.11 11.22 -12.70
C ASN A 199 8.86 12.05 -11.64
N THR A 200 8.39 13.27 -11.37
CA THR A 200 8.95 14.13 -10.32
C THR A 200 8.65 13.55 -8.93
N ILE A 201 7.45 13.03 -8.73
CA ILE A 201 7.07 12.34 -7.48
C ILE A 201 8.00 11.16 -7.24
N ILE A 202 8.13 10.27 -8.23
CA ILE A 202 8.99 9.07 -8.13
C ILE A 202 10.44 9.47 -7.85
N LYS A 203 10.95 10.52 -8.51
CA LYS A 203 12.31 11.02 -8.28
C LYS A 203 12.50 11.43 -6.82
N HIS A 204 11.63 12.28 -6.28
CA HIS A 204 11.73 12.71 -4.88
C HIS A 204 11.58 11.55 -3.90
N LEU A 205 10.64 10.63 -4.12
CA LEU A 205 10.47 9.44 -3.28
C LEU A 205 11.71 8.54 -3.30
N THR A 206 12.35 8.38 -4.46
CA THR A 206 13.60 7.62 -4.60
C THR A 206 14.78 8.30 -3.89
N GLU A 207 14.87 9.62 -3.97
CA GLU A 207 15.91 10.41 -3.26
C GLU A 207 15.76 10.31 -1.74
N VAL A 208 14.54 10.32 -1.24
CA VAL A 208 14.23 10.12 0.18
C VAL A 208 14.67 8.73 0.65
N LYS A 209 14.37 7.69 -0.13
CA LYS A 209 14.81 6.31 0.15
C LYS A 209 16.34 6.18 0.15
N ALA A 210 17.02 6.83 -0.79
CA ALA A 210 18.48 6.79 -0.87
C ALA A 210 19.18 7.47 0.32
N LYS A 211 18.49 8.39 1.01
CA LYS A 211 19.01 9.09 2.20
C LYS A 211 18.87 8.29 3.51
N GLY A 212 18.49 7.00 3.45
CA GLY A 212 18.51 6.10 4.60
C GLY A 212 17.23 6.07 5.43
N LEU A 213 16.13 6.61 4.92
CA LEU A 213 14.81 6.30 5.46
C LEU A 213 14.50 4.84 5.16
N GLN A 214 14.63 4.00 6.18
CA GLN A 214 14.42 2.55 6.07
C GLN A 214 13.01 2.29 5.58
N THR A 215 12.91 1.49 4.53
CA THR A 215 11.65 0.85 4.14
C THR A 215 11.16 0.03 5.32
N SER A 216 10.23 0.56 6.10
CA SER A 216 9.43 -0.28 6.97
C SER A 216 8.60 -1.16 6.03
N THR A 217 8.99 -2.44 5.95
CA THR A 217 8.18 -3.48 5.33
C THR A 217 6.79 -3.40 5.94
N PHE A 218 5.80 -3.18 5.10
CA PHE A 218 4.41 -3.21 5.46
C PHE A 218 4.11 -4.55 6.13
N THR A 219 3.97 -4.54 7.44
CA THR A 219 3.39 -5.66 8.19
C THR A 219 1.97 -5.22 8.53
N PRO A 220 0.92 -5.91 8.00
CA PRO A 220 -0.47 -5.62 8.30
C PRO A 220 -0.77 -5.85 9.78
#